data_d3a90b9014d736f8f35b834406e2bd4f
#
_entry.id   d3a90b9014d736f8f35b834406e2bd4f
#
_cell.length_a   1.000
_cell.length_b   1.000
_cell.length_c   1.000
_cell.angle_alpha   90.00
_cell.angle_beta   90.00
_cell.angle_gamma   90.00
#
_symmetry.space_group_name_H-M   'P 1'
#
loop_
_entity.id
_entity.type
_entity.pdbx_description
1 polymer ?
#
loop_
_entity_poly.entity_id
_entity_poly.type
_entity_poly.pdbx_seq_one_letter_code
_entity_poly.pdbx_strand_id
1 'polypeptide(L)'
;MHNPVTFTDLIKLILKGNPDGMTPQEIRDIIKSNHPDFFGTESHRRNVEKGHYKDLEHALLQQIYNVASRTTGHIFVDQSQKPFLLSLTSDLIDNTSVPDEEIDSENLEKLEDGIGRLYVLGTSLFTQDSEEIVKIGITTGAVENRISQLYTTGVPFRFRVIKDVETNNYYELEQALHKLLDPYRINKSREFFTDKCLPFVDKVIAMHNEIHGNA
;
A
#
# COMPACT_ATOMS: atom_id res chain seq x y z
N MET A 1 16.07 22.61 -25.66
CA MET A 1 14.86 21.82 -25.75
C MET A 1 14.42 21.57 -24.33
N HIS A 2 13.27 22.13 -23.90
CA HIS A 2 12.71 21.82 -22.59
C HIS A 2 12.14 20.39 -22.65
N ASN A 3 12.66 19.48 -21.84
CA ASN A 3 12.00 18.21 -21.65
C ASN A 3 10.59 18.47 -21.10
N PRO A 4 9.54 17.85 -21.65
CA PRO A 4 8.19 18.00 -21.11
C PRO A 4 8.19 17.54 -19.65
N VAL A 5 7.61 18.34 -18.77
CA VAL A 5 7.45 18.01 -17.35
C VAL A 5 6.60 16.73 -17.28
N THR A 6 7.13 15.69 -16.65
CA THR A 6 6.35 14.44 -16.44
C THR A 6 5.36 14.62 -15.30
N PHE A 7 4.34 13.75 -15.22
CA PHE A 7 3.39 13.78 -14.10
C PHE A 7 4.09 13.58 -12.74
N THR A 8 5.09 12.71 -12.69
CA THR A 8 5.93 12.51 -11.50
C THR A 8 6.70 13.77 -11.11
N ASP A 9 7.27 14.49 -12.08
CA ASP A 9 8.00 15.75 -11.83
C ASP A 9 7.04 16.83 -11.32
N LEU A 10 5.81 16.88 -11.84
CA LEU A 10 4.77 17.78 -11.36
C LEU A 10 4.45 17.51 -9.88
N ILE A 11 4.21 16.25 -9.49
CA ILE A 11 3.95 15.90 -8.09
C ILE A 11 5.14 16.30 -7.20
N LYS A 12 6.37 16.02 -7.61
CA LYS A 12 7.56 16.45 -6.88
C LYS A 12 7.64 17.97 -6.74
N LEU A 13 7.28 18.72 -7.78
CA LEU A 13 7.26 20.18 -7.74
C LEU A 13 6.23 20.71 -6.74
N ILE A 14 5.02 20.14 -6.73
CA ILE A 14 3.95 20.48 -5.78
C ILE A 14 4.42 20.20 -4.34
N LEU A 15 4.97 19.02 -4.09
CA LEU A 15 5.46 18.61 -2.76
C LEU A 15 6.66 19.46 -2.31
N LYS A 16 7.52 19.91 -3.23
CA LYS A 16 8.63 20.83 -2.91
C LYS A 16 8.15 22.17 -2.35
N GLY A 17 6.99 22.65 -2.80
CA GLY A 17 6.33 23.84 -2.28
C GLY A 17 5.62 23.63 -0.95
N ASN A 18 5.47 22.37 -0.49
CA ASN A 18 4.71 21.99 0.71
C ASN A 18 5.53 21.00 1.57
N PRO A 19 6.54 21.49 2.30
CA PRO A 19 7.47 20.63 3.04
C PRO A 19 6.82 19.83 4.16
N ASP A 20 5.67 20.28 4.69
CA ASP A 20 4.90 19.56 5.72
C ASP A 20 4.13 18.36 5.16
N GLY A 21 4.19 18.14 3.84
CA GLY A 21 3.47 17.08 3.16
C GLY A 21 2.07 17.49 2.72
N MET A 22 1.47 16.68 1.86
CA MET A 22 0.12 16.88 1.33
C MET A 22 -0.60 15.55 1.17
N THR A 23 -1.91 15.57 1.35
CA THR A 23 -2.76 14.43 1.01
C THR A 23 -2.88 14.28 -0.52
N PRO A 24 -3.14 13.07 -1.02
CA PRO A 24 -3.42 12.87 -2.44
C PRO A 24 -4.57 13.72 -2.97
N GLN A 25 -5.59 13.97 -2.13
CA GLN A 25 -6.76 14.81 -2.45
C GLN A 25 -6.36 16.28 -2.66
N GLU A 26 -5.53 16.83 -1.77
CA GLU A 26 -5.01 18.20 -1.92
C GLU A 26 -4.16 18.34 -3.19
N ILE A 27 -3.31 17.34 -3.47
CA ILE A 27 -2.52 17.30 -4.72
C ILE A 27 -3.43 17.25 -5.94
N ARG A 28 -4.49 16.40 -5.93
CA ARG A 28 -5.51 16.34 -6.97
C ARG A 28 -6.14 17.71 -7.23
N ASP A 29 -6.55 18.40 -6.16
CA ASP A 29 -7.25 19.69 -6.27
C ASP A 29 -6.33 20.80 -6.81
N ILE A 30 -5.04 20.79 -6.44
CA ILE A 30 -4.03 21.66 -7.04
C ILE A 30 -3.85 21.36 -8.53
N ILE A 31 -3.75 20.09 -8.90
CA ILE A 31 -3.58 19.70 -10.31
C ILE A 31 -4.79 20.14 -11.13
N LYS A 32 -6.01 19.94 -10.64
CA LYS A 32 -7.24 20.38 -11.31
C LYS A 32 -7.27 21.89 -11.53
N SER A 33 -6.84 22.66 -10.52
CA SER A 33 -6.92 24.12 -10.56
C SER A 33 -5.80 24.78 -11.35
N ASN A 34 -4.56 24.27 -11.19
CA ASN A 34 -3.36 24.96 -11.67
C ASN A 34 -2.68 24.25 -12.84
N HIS A 35 -2.98 22.97 -13.08
CA HIS A 35 -2.35 22.15 -14.12
C HIS A 35 -3.39 21.34 -14.91
N PRO A 36 -4.38 21.99 -15.56
CA PRO A 36 -5.50 21.30 -16.21
C PRO A 36 -5.07 20.33 -17.32
N ASP A 37 -3.89 20.50 -17.90
CA ASP A 37 -3.34 19.61 -18.93
C ASP A 37 -3.10 18.18 -18.40
N PHE A 38 -2.95 18.02 -17.09
CA PHE A 38 -2.79 16.72 -16.43
C PHE A 38 -4.11 16.15 -15.90
N PHE A 39 -5.22 16.89 -16.00
CA PHE A 39 -6.56 16.45 -15.61
C PHE A 39 -7.43 16.12 -16.81
N GLY A 40 -8.20 15.05 -16.76
CA GLY A 40 -9.08 14.65 -17.85
C GLY A 40 -8.32 14.30 -19.15
N THR A 41 -7.14 13.73 -19.03
CA THR A 41 -6.35 13.24 -20.16
C THR A 41 -7.09 12.17 -20.95
N GLU A 42 -6.64 11.85 -22.16
CA GLU A 42 -7.24 10.79 -22.96
C GLU A 42 -7.23 9.44 -22.23
N SER A 43 -6.17 9.18 -21.45
CA SER A 43 -6.08 7.98 -20.61
C SER A 43 -7.12 7.97 -19.52
N HIS A 44 -7.34 9.10 -18.81
CA HIS A 44 -8.38 9.21 -17.79
C HIS A 44 -9.77 8.93 -18.37
N ARG A 45 -10.12 9.60 -19.48
CA ARG A 45 -11.42 9.43 -20.15
C ARG A 45 -11.66 8.00 -20.60
N ARG A 46 -10.66 7.36 -21.22
CA ARG A 46 -10.75 5.96 -21.66
C ARG A 46 -11.00 4.99 -20.50
N ASN A 47 -10.35 5.23 -19.36
CA ASN A 47 -10.52 4.38 -18.19
C ASN A 47 -11.88 4.58 -17.52
N VAL A 48 -12.40 5.80 -17.49
CA VAL A 48 -13.78 6.09 -17.04
C VAL A 48 -14.82 5.44 -17.98
N GLU A 49 -14.64 5.57 -19.32
CA GLU A 49 -15.51 4.95 -20.31
C GLU A 49 -15.54 3.41 -20.21
N LYS A 50 -14.41 2.80 -19.84
CA LYS A 50 -14.32 1.35 -19.60
C LYS A 50 -14.88 0.91 -18.24
N GLY A 51 -15.31 1.85 -17.40
CA GLY A 51 -15.81 1.56 -16.06
C GLY A 51 -14.74 1.20 -15.03
N HIS A 52 -13.44 1.46 -15.33
CA HIS A 52 -12.37 1.25 -14.37
C HIS A 52 -12.39 2.30 -13.25
N TYR A 53 -12.90 3.50 -13.52
CA TYR A 53 -13.02 4.58 -12.55
C TYR A 53 -14.40 5.22 -12.64
N LYS A 54 -14.90 5.67 -11.50
CA LYS A 54 -16.20 6.33 -11.35
C LYS A 54 -16.27 7.62 -12.15
N ASP A 55 -15.21 8.42 -12.12
CA ASP A 55 -15.10 9.71 -12.77
C ASP A 55 -13.63 10.11 -13.03
N LEU A 56 -13.44 11.31 -13.60
CA LEU A 56 -12.08 11.82 -13.92
C LEU A 56 -11.27 12.18 -12.66
N GLU A 57 -11.91 12.52 -11.56
CA GLU A 57 -11.22 12.82 -10.30
C GLU A 57 -10.63 11.56 -9.70
N HIS A 58 -11.38 10.45 -9.70
CA HIS A 58 -10.89 9.13 -9.33
C HIS A 58 -9.74 8.68 -10.22
N ALA A 59 -9.83 8.91 -11.54
CA ALA A 59 -8.76 8.55 -12.47
C ALA A 59 -7.45 9.32 -12.17
N LEU A 60 -7.55 10.62 -11.87
CA LEU A 60 -6.40 11.44 -11.47
C LEU A 60 -5.84 11.01 -10.12
N LEU A 61 -6.71 10.78 -9.15
CA LEU A 61 -6.31 10.36 -7.80
C LEU A 61 -5.56 9.02 -7.85
N GLN A 62 -6.04 8.06 -8.64
CA GLN A 62 -5.33 6.81 -8.91
C GLN A 62 -3.93 7.03 -9.48
N GLN A 63 -3.78 7.97 -10.40
CA GLN A 63 -2.47 8.27 -10.97
C GLN A 63 -1.51 8.84 -9.92
N ILE A 64 -2.02 9.66 -8.97
CA ILE A 64 -1.24 10.18 -7.84
C ILE A 64 -0.77 9.03 -6.93
N TYR A 65 -1.67 8.11 -6.57
CA TYR A 65 -1.33 6.92 -5.78
C TYR A 65 -0.28 6.04 -6.48
N ASN A 66 -0.42 5.82 -7.79
CA ASN A 66 0.56 5.06 -8.56
C ASN A 66 1.95 5.71 -8.57
N VAL A 67 2.03 7.04 -8.58
CA VAL A 67 3.32 7.75 -8.47
C VAL A 67 3.89 7.58 -7.07
N ALA A 68 3.08 7.72 -6.03
CA ALA A 68 3.51 7.52 -4.65
C ALA A 68 4.06 6.10 -4.42
N SER A 69 3.40 5.07 -4.98
CA SER A 69 3.81 3.68 -4.84
C SER A 69 5.06 3.31 -5.65
N ARG A 70 5.29 3.95 -6.80
CA ARG A 70 6.38 3.59 -7.73
C ARG A 70 7.64 4.43 -7.58
N THR A 71 7.56 5.59 -6.93
CA THR A 71 8.68 6.52 -6.83
C THR A 71 9.48 6.25 -5.55
N THR A 72 10.17 5.10 -5.52
CA THR A 72 11.06 4.73 -4.43
C THR A 72 12.17 5.78 -4.23
N GLY A 73 12.36 6.22 -2.99
CA GLY A 73 13.50 7.04 -2.58
C GLY A 73 13.35 8.55 -2.75
N HIS A 74 12.23 9.07 -3.30
CA HIS A 74 12.02 10.51 -3.47
C HIS A 74 10.72 11.05 -2.87
N ILE A 75 9.70 10.20 -2.72
CA ILE A 75 8.44 10.54 -2.09
C ILE A 75 8.28 9.66 -0.86
N PHE A 76 8.18 10.30 0.29
CA PHE A 76 7.84 9.64 1.54
C PHE A 76 6.32 9.59 1.68
N VAL A 77 5.80 8.44 2.08
CA VAL A 77 4.37 8.23 2.35
C VAL A 77 4.20 8.06 3.84
N ASP A 78 3.68 9.09 4.51
CA ASP A 78 3.33 9.00 5.92
C ASP A 78 1.91 8.43 6.06
N GLN A 79 1.83 7.18 6.48
CA GLN A 79 0.59 6.44 6.69
C GLN A 79 0.14 6.45 8.17
N SER A 80 0.83 7.21 9.04
CA SER A 80 0.46 7.33 10.46
C SER A 80 -0.83 8.13 10.67
N GLN A 81 -1.33 8.79 9.63
CA GLN A 81 -2.56 9.58 9.64
C GLN A 81 -3.42 9.29 8.41
N LYS A 82 -4.70 9.69 8.46
CA LYS A 82 -5.68 9.47 7.40
C LYS A 82 -6.35 10.78 6.98
N PRO A 83 -6.43 11.05 5.69
CA PRO A 83 -5.70 10.37 4.60
C PRO A 83 -4.19 10.52 4.78
N PHE A 84 -3.41 9.58 4.24
CA PHE A 84 -1.95 9.63 4.37
C PHE A 84 -1.35 10.87 3.68
N LEU A 85 -0.18 11.30 4.16
CA LEU A 85 0.55 12.42 3.58
C LEU A 85 1.68 11.95 2.68
N LEU A 86 1.84 12.68 1.59
CA LEU A 86 2.99 12.58 0.69
C LEU A 86 3.93 13.75 0.94
N SER A 87 5.22 13.51 1.11
CA SER A 87 6.25 14.53 1.23
C SER A 87 7.50 14.15 0.45
N LEU A 88 8.39 15.12 0.19
CA LEU A 88 9.71 14.80 -0.36
C LEU A 88 10.65 14.38 0.75
N THR A 89 11.42 13.32 0.52
CA THR A 89 12.50 12.95 1.42
C THR A 89 13.83 13.44 0.90
N SER A 90 14.69 13.92 1.81
CA SER A 90 16.08 14.31 1.50
C SER A 90 17.06 13.14 1.58
N ASP A 91 16.68 12.02 2.21
CA ASP A 91 17.54 10.88 2.44
C ASP A 91 16.88 9.57 1.97
N LEU A 92 17.72 8.63 1.53
CA LEU A 92 17.37 7.30 1.05
C LEU A 92 16.77 6.44 2.19
N ILE A 93 15.49 6.58 2.46
CA ILE A 93 14.76 5.64 3.31
C ILE A 93 14.02 4.69 2.39
N ASP A 94 14.31 3.40 2.54
CA ASP A 94 13.70 2.30 1.81
C ASP A 94 12.25 2.11 2.29
N ASN A 95 11.31 2.87 1.68
CA ASN A 95 9.87 2.78 1.94
C ASN A 95 9.24 1.79 0.97
N THR A 96 9.26 0.51 1.31
CA THR A 96 8.72 -0.59 0.50
C THR A 96 7.33 -1.04 0.92
N SER A 97 6.44 -0.16 1.34
CA SER A 97 5.13 -0.60 1.84
C SER A 97 3.90 0.11 1.29
N VAL A 98 3.96 0.62 0.05
CA VAL A 98 2.71 0.89 -0.67
C VAL A 98 2.38 -0.36 -1.47
N PRO A 99 1.17 -0.93 -1.35
CA PRO A 99 0.79 -2.13 -2.09
C PRO A 99 0.99 -1.92 -3.59
N ASP A 100 1.70 -2.87 -4.24
CA ASP A 100 1.99 -2.89 -5.67
C ASP A 100 0.75 -3.37 -6.46
N GLU A 101 -0.45 -2.99 -6.01
CA GLU A 101 -1.73 -3.39 -6.57
C GLU A 101 -2.23 -2.36 -7.58
N GLU A 102 -2.79 -2.86 -8.69
CA GLU A 102 -3.69 -2.05 -9.51
C GLU A 102 -4.90 -1.71 -8.65
N ILE A 103 -4.94 -0.47 -8.16
CA ILE A 103 -6.03 0.01 -7.32
C ILE A 103 -7.19 0.33 -8.28
N ASP A 104 -8.26 -0.44 -8.22
CA ASP A 104 -9.53 -0.10 -8.87
C ASP A 104 -10.31 0.93 -8.04
N SER A 105 -11.48 1.35 -8.50
CA SER A 105 -12.26 2.38 -7.81
C SER A 105 -12.75 1.96 -6.43
N GLU A 106 -13.06 0.68 -6.23
CA GLU A 106 -13.49 0.13 -4.94
C GLU A 106 -12.33 0.09 -3.93
N ASN A 107 -11.16 -0.33 -4.40
CA ASN A 107 -9.94 -0.34 -3.59
C ASN A 107 -9.48 1.08 -3.24
N LEU A 108 -9.73 2.06 -4.10
CA LEU A 108 -9.43 3.45 -3.82
C LEU A 108 -10.30 4.01 -2.69
N GLU A 109 -11.61 3.75 -2.70
CA GLU A 109 -12.51 4.16 -1.60
C GLU A 109 -12.09 3.50 -0.27
N LYS A 110 -11.76 2.21 -0.27
CA LYS A 110 -11.24 1.50 0.91
C LYS A 110 -9.92 2.09 1.41
N LEU A 111 -9.02 2.48 0.50
CA LEU A 111 -7.77 3.12 0.86
C LEU A 111 -8.00 4.48 1.55
N GLU A 112 -8.93 5.28 1.02
CA GLU A 112 -9.31 6.58 1.61
C GLU A 112 -9.93 6.41 3.00
N ASP A 113 -10.78 5.41 3.17
CA ASP A 113 -11.41 5.07 4.46
C ASP A 113 -10.45 4.35 5.42
N GLY A 114 -9.26 3.97 4.91
CA GLY A 114 -8.27 3.18 5.64
C GLY A 114 -8.75 1.79 6.00
N ILE A 115 -9.66 1.24 5.19
CA ILE A 115 -10.13 -0.15 5.27
C ILE A 115 -9.24 -0.99 4.36
N GLY A 116 -8.75 -2.08 4.89
CA GLY A 116 -7.92 -3.03 4.14
C GLY A 116 -7.97 -4.40 4.77
N ARG A 117 -7.15 -5.28 4.25
CA ARG A 117 -7.08 -6.68 4.71
C ARG A 117 -5.66 -6.96 5.18
N LEU A 118 -5.55 -7.48 6.39
CA LEU A 118 -4.34 -8.13 6.87
C LEU A 118 -4.39 -9.60 6.46
N TYR A 119 -3.34 -10.08 5.82
CA TYR A 119 -3.23 -11.50 5.48
C TYR A 119 -2.01 -12.15 6.11
N VAL A 120 -2.15 -13.44 6.42
CA VAL A 120 -1.05 -14.33 6.75
C VAL A 120 -1.06 -15.48 5.74
N LEU A 121 0.04 -15.65 5.03
CA LEU A 121 0.18 -16.66 3.99
C LEU A 121 1.23 -17.70 4.38
N GLY A 122 0.89 -18.98 4.26
CA GLY A 122 1.84 -20.08 4.34
C GLY A 122 2.59 -20.26 3.04
N THR A 123 3.89 -20.46 3.12
CA THR A 123 4.76 -20.63 1.96
C THR A 123 4.99 -22.08 1.56
N SER A 124 4.66 -23.04 2.42
CA SER A 124 5.05 -24.46 2.31
C SER A 124 6.59 -24.66 2.29
N LEU A 125 7.34 -23.68 2.75
CA LEU A 125 8.77 -23.77 3.00
C LEU A 125 9.03 -23.84 4.50
N PHE A 126 10.05 -24.57 4.91
CA PHE A 126 10.37 -24.81 6.30
C PHE A 126 11.79 -24.41 6.60
N THR A 127 12.03 -23.95 7.83
CA THR A 127 13.37 -23.75 8.40
C THR A 127 14.05 -25.11 8.67
N GLN A 128 15.32 -25.08 9.07
CA GLN A 128 16.04 -26.28 9.49
C GLN A 128 15.40 -26.95 10.72
N ASP A 129 14.73 -26.15 11.56
CA ASP A 129 14.01 -26.63 12.74
C ASP A 129 12.56 -27.09 12.44
N SER A 130 12.23 -27.30 11.17
CA SER A 130 10.90 -27.71 10.69
C SER A 130 9.76 -26.74 11.01
N GLU A 131 10.05 -25.45 11.18
CA GLU A 131 9.08 -24.39 11.33
C GLU A 131 8.67 -23.87 9.96
N GLU A 132 7.37 -23.76 9.68
CA GLU A 132 6.92 -23.21 8.41
C GLU A 132 7.24 -21.71 8.34
N ILE A 133 7.72 -21.28 7.18
CA ILE A 133 7.89 -19.85 6.87
C ILE A 133 6.55 -19.30 6.43
N VAL A 134 6.09 -18.26 7.11
CA VAL A 134 4.84 -17.55 6.80
C VAL A 134 5.13 -16.10 6.41
N LYS A 135 4.29 -15.53 5.53
CA LYS A 135 4.33 -14.11 5.16
C LYS A 135 3.19 -13.37 5.82
N ILE A 136 3.48 -12.22 6.45
CA ILE A 136 2.47 -11.30 6.98
C ILE A 136 2.52 -10.02 6.13
N GLY A 137 1.36 -9.55 5.67
CA GLY A 137 1.26 -8.35 4.86
C GLY A 137 -0.16 -7.85 4.74
N ILE A 138 -0.34 -6.78 3.99
CA ILE A 138 -1.61 -6.08 3.81
C ILE A 138 -1.97 -5.95 2.33
N THR A 139 -3.26 -5.75 2.07
CA THR A 139 -3.82 -5.44 0.76
C THR A 139 -5.12 -4.66 0.92
N THR A 140 -5.47 -3.82 -0.05
CA THR A 140 -6.80 -3.19 -0.15
C THR A 140 -7.77 -4.03 -0.97
N GLY A 141 -7.26 -4.95 -1.78
CA GLY A 141 -8.02 -5.85 -2.63
C GLY A 141 -8.20 -7.25 -2.06
N ALA A 142 -8.68 -8.17 -2.89
CA ALA A 142 -8.81 -9.58 -2.55
C ALA A 142 -7.44 -10.24 -2.35
N VAL A 143 -7.31 -11.04 -1.28
CA VAL A 143 -6.05 -11.72 -0.95
C VAL A 143 -5.62 -12.69 -2.06
N GLU A 144 -6.56 -13.28 -2.79
CA GLU A 144 -6.29 -14.15 -3.94
C GLU A 144 -5.57 -13.42 -5.08
N ASN A 145 -5.92 -12.16 -5.34
CA ASN A 145 -5.24 -11.32 -6.32
C ASN A 145 -3.80 -11.06 -5.86
N ARG A 146 -3.63 -10.74 -4.57
CA ARG A 146 -2.31 -10.53 -3.98
C ARG A 146 -1.44 -11.79 -4.06
N ILE A 147 -1.98 -12.97 -3.78
CA ILE A 147 -1.29 -14.25 -3.93
C ILE A 147 -0.82 -14.44 -5.38
N SER A 148 -1.67 -14.11 -6.35
CA SER A 148 -1.32 -14.24 -7.77
C SER A 148 -0.18 -13.31 -8.19
N GLN A 149 -0.12 -12.10 -7.65
CA GLN A 149 0.98 -11.14 -7.85
C GLN A 149 2.28 -11.59 -7.18
N LEU A 150 2.19 -12.18 -5.98
CA LEU A 150 3.34 -12.69 -5.24
C LEU A 150 3.90 -13.98 -5.82
N TYR A 151 3.08 -14.74 -6.55
CA TYR A 151 3.50 -16.01 -7.17
C TYR A 151 4.25 -15.75 -8.49
N THR A 152 5.54 -15.50 -8.35
CA THR A 152 6.47 -15.23 -9.46
C THR A 152 7.48 -16.37 -9.63
N THR A 153 8.31 -16.29 -10.67
CA THR A 153 9.32 -17.32 -11.00
C THR A 153 10.30 -17.66 -9.87
N GLY A 154 10.44 -16.78 -8.88
CA GLY A 154 11.29 -17.03 -7.69
C GLY A 154 10.59 -17.76 -6.55
N VAL A 155 9.28 -18.02 -6.65
CA VAL A 155 8.49 -18.67 -5.60
C VAL A 155 8.13 -20.10 -6.02
N PRO A 156 8.67 -21.14 -5.35
CA PRO A 156 8.52 -22.52 -5.80
C PRO A 156 7.10 -23.08 -5.58
N PHE A 157 6.37 -22.59 -4.59
CA PHE A 157 5.02 -23.04 -4.24
C PHE A 157 4.07 -21.87 -4.16
N ARG A 158 2.80 -22.07 -4.57
CA ARG A 158 1.76 -21.07 -4.40
C ARG A 158 1.47 -20.87 -2.91
N PHE A 159 1.33 -19.62 -2.51
CA PHE A 159 0.93 -19.29 -1.14
C PHE A 159 -0.47 -19.83 -0.83
N ARG A 160 -0.67 -20.29 0.40
CA ARG A 160 -1.98 -20.65 0.95
C ARG A 160 -2.40 -19.62 2.00
N VAL A 161 -3.67 -19.29 2.03
CA VAL A 161 -4.20 -18.37 3.04
C VAL A 161 -4.27 -19.11 4.39
N ILE A 162 -3.58 -18.57 5.40
CA ILE A 162 -3.73 -19.01 6.81
C ILE A 162 -4.74 -18.10 7.50
N LYS A 163 -4.64 -16.78 7.25
CA LYS A 163 -5.52 -15.77 7.81
C LYS A 163 -5.77 -14.66 6.80
N ASP A 164 -7.00 -14.16 6.80
CA ASP A 164 -7.46 -13.04 6.00
C ASP A 164 -8.49 -12.28 6.85
N VAL A 165 -8.16 -11.05 7.26
CA VAL A 165 -8.96 -10.24 8.17
C VAL A 165 -9.12 -8.85 7.59
N GLU A 166 -10.35 -8.45 7.32
CA GLU A 166 -10.66 -7.06 7.00
C GLU A 166 -10.62 -6.22 8.28
N THR A 167 -9.95 -5.09 8.23
CA THR A 167 -9.77 -4.24 9.40
C THR A 167 -9.58 -2.79 9.00
N ASN A 168 -10.00 -1.88 9.88
CA ASN A 168 -9.62 -0.48 9.81
C ASN A 168 -8.19 -0.31 10.32
N ASN A 169 -7.50 0.75 9.90
CA ASN A 169 -6.12 1.00 10.30
C ASN A 169 -5.18 -0.18 10.02
N TYR A 170 -5.42 -0.90 8.92
CA TYR A 170 -4.70 -2.11 8.52
C TYR A 170 -3.17 -1.91 8.47
N TYR A 171 -2.73 -0.71 8.09
CA TYR A 171 -1.30 -0.38 8.05
C TYR A 171 -0.69 -0.33 9.46
N GLU A 172 -1.35 0.35 10.41
CA GLU A 172 -0.88 0.41 11.81
C GLU A 172 -0.82 -0.99 12.43
N LEU A 173 -1.82 -1.82 12.11
CA LEU A 173 -1.84 -3.22 12.55
C LEU A 173 -0.66 -4.01 11.98
N GLU A 174 -0.36 -3.87 10.69
CA GLU A 174 0.80 -4.52 10.07
C GLU A 174 2.11 -4.07 10.71
N GLN A 175 2.32 -2.75 10.89
CA GLN A 175 3.52 -2.23 11.52
C GLN A 175 3.69 -2.71 12.95
N ALA A 176 2.60 -2.75 13.73
CA ALA A 176 2.61 -3.29 15.09
C ALA A 176 3.00 -4.77 15.09
N LEU A 177 2.40 -5.59 14.20
CA LEU A 177 2.74 -6.99 14.04
C LEU A 177 4.20 -7.17 13.66
N HIS A 178 4.68 -6.48 12.65
CA HIS A 178 6.06 -6.58 12.19
C HIS A 178 7.07 -6.22 13.28
N LYS A 179 6.75 -5.23 14.12
CA LYS A 179 7.60 -4.79 15.23
C LYS A 179 7.58 -5.78 16.41
N LEU A 180 6.39 -6.23 16.81
CA LEU A 180 6.22 -7.15 17.94
C LEU A 180 6.74 -8.56 17.63
N LEU A 181 6.60 -8.98 16.37
CA LEU A 181 6.98 -10.31 15.91
C LEU A 181 8.43 -10.39 15.36
N ASP A 182 9.21 -9.31 15.46
CA ASP A 182 10.60 -9.27 14.98
C ASP A 182 11.48 -10.43 15.50
N PRO A 183 11.30 -10.96 16.73
CA PRO A 183 12.03 -12.16 17.19
C PRO A 183 11.76 -13.43 16.36
N TYR A 184 10.65 -13.50 15.65
CA TYR A 184 10.26 -14.61 14.76
C TYR A 184 10.59 -14.37 13.29
N ARG A 185 11.13 -13.19 12.96
CA ARG A 185 11.44 -12.78 11.60
C ARG A 185 12.64 -13.54 11.03
N ILE A 186 12.49 -14.08 9.83
CA ILE A 186 13.53 -14.83 9.13
C ILE A 186 14.63 -13.89 8.60
N ASN A 187 14.21 -12.75 8.02
CA ASN A 187 15.13 -11.77 7.46
C ASN A 187 14.57 -10.36 7.71
N LYS A 188 15.41 -9.46 8.25
CA LYS A 188 15.02 -8.09 8.64
C LYS A 188 14.52 -7.23 7.47
N SER A 189 14.95 -7.52 6.25
CA SER A 189 14.52 -6.81 5.04
C SER A 189 13.30 -7.43 4.35
N ARG A 190 12.70 -8.45 4.94
CA ARG A 190 11.57 -9.18 4.35
C ARG A 190 10.48 -9.44 5.38
N GLU A 191 9.24 -9.61 4.91
CA GLU A 191 8.03 -9.81 5.73
C GLU A 191 7.74 -11.30 5.96
N PHE A 192 8.81 -12.08 6.18
CA PHE A 192 8.71 -13.52 6.44
C PHE A 192 9.09 -13.84 7.87
N PHE A 193 8.29 -14.70 8.50
CA PHE A 193 8.39 -15.09 9.89
C PHE A 193 8.29 -16.62 10.01
N THR A 194 8.65 -17.17 11.17
CA THR A 194 8.31 -18.55 11.48
C THR A 194 6.87 -18.68 11.98
N ASP A 195 6.21 -19.80 11.74
CA ASP A 195 4.83 -20.08 12.15
C ASP A 195 4.60 -20.00 13.66
N LYS A 196 5.66 -20.06 14.47
CA LYS A 196 5.61 -19.80 15.92
C LYS A 196 5.03 -18.42 16.27
N CYS A 197 5.02 -17.47 15.34
CA CYS A 197 4.41 -16.16 15.56
C CYS A 197 2.86 -16.21 15.55
N LEU A 198 2.22 -17.21 14.94
CA LEU A 198 0.76 -17.25 14.69
C LEU A 198 -0.11 -17.04 15.94
N PRO A 199 0.19 -17.66 17.11
CA PRO A 199 -0.61 -17.42 18.33
C PRO A 199 -0.57 -15.95 18.81
N PHE A 200 0.47 -15.21 18.45
CA PHE A 200 0.61 -13.79 18.80
C PHE A 200 -0.10 -12.89 17.79
N VAL A 201 -0.14 -13.28 16.51
CA VAL A 201 -0.90 -12.57 15.47
C VAL A 201 -2.35 -12.44 15.90
N ASP A 202 -2.99 -13.52 16.36
CA ASP A 202 -4.39 -13.50 16.81
C ASP A 202 -4.63 -12.54 17.98
N LYS A 203 -3.70 -12.52 18.94
CA LYS A 203 -3.79 -11.62 20.10
C LYS A 203 -3.67 -10.15 19.71
N VAL A 204 -2.74 -9.83 18.79
CA VAL A 204 -2.54 -8.46 18.34
C VAL A 204 -3.74 -7.97 17.52
N ILE A 205 -4.30 -8.81 16.65
CA ILE A 205 -5.52 -8.50 15.89
C ILE A 205 -6.69 -8.24 16.85
N ALA A 206 -6.90 -9.10 17.84
CA ALA A 206 -7.98 -8.95 18.82
C ALA A 206 -7.84 -7.62 19.60
N MET A 207 -6.64 -7.31 20.08
CA MET A 207 -6.34 -6.07 20.79
C MET A 207 -6.55 -4.84 19.88
N HIS A 208 -6.10 -4.91 18.63
CA HIS A 208 -6.28 -3.83 17.66
C HIS A 208 -7.78 -3.55 17.42
N ASN A 209 -8.57 -4.60 17.21
CA ASN A 209 -10.00 -4.48 16.99
C ASN A 209 -10.73 -3.90 18.21
N GLU A 210 -10.32 -4.29 19.42
CA GLU A 210 -10.87 -3.74 20.67
C GLU A 210 -10.56 -2.23 20.81
N ILE A 211 -9.33 -1.83 20.47
CA ILE A 211 -8.91 -0.40 20.54
C ILE A 211 -9.64 0.45 19.49
N HIS A 212 -9.85 -0.07 18.29
CA HIS A 212 -10.42 0.69 17.16
C HIS A 212 -11.92 0.45 16.94
N GLY A 213 -12.59 -0.29 17.83
CA GLY A 213 -14.04 -0.53 17.78
C GLY A 213 -14.49 -1.39 16.60
N ASN A 214 -13.65 -2.25 16.08
CA ASN A 214 -13.92 -3.18 14.99
C ASN A 214 -14.48 -4.52 15.56
N ALA A 215 -15.49 -4.47 16.42
CA ALA A 215 -16.11 -5.64 17.00
C ALA A 215 -17.34 -6.08 16.19
#